data_2b2d3824f73370f5f5749e240dd4ca6c
#
_entry.id   2b2d3824f73370f5f5749e240dd4ca6c
#
_cell.length_a   1.000
_cell.length_b   1.000
_cell.length_c   1.000
_cell.angle_alpha   90.00
_cell.angle_beta   90.00
_cell.angle_gamma   90.00
#
_symmetry.space_group_name_H-M   'P 1'
#
loop_
_entity.id
_entity.type
_entity.pdbx_description
1 polymer ?
#
loop_
_entity_poly.entity_id
_entity_poly.type
_entity_poly.pdbx_seq_one_letter_code
_entity_poly.pdbx_strand_id
1 'polypeptide(L)'
;GKWLPLEIYFGGAEHTLGHTLYSRFFTKFFFDIGLISFDEYAKRRINHGIVLGPDGEKMSKSRGNVVNPDDEVKRFGADTIRIHMAFFMPYEGTGPWVSERVSGSYRFLQRVWNLQDNIDSGSLAGMTVNDLKIMHKTIKKVTEDVGSIKFNTAVASLMEWLNYLSAK
;
A
#
# COMPACT_ATOMS: atom_id res chain seq x y z
N GLY A 1 -8.06 13.34 23.94
CA GLY A 1 -7.01 14.33 23.61
C GLY A 1 -6.96 14.62 22.11
N LYS A 2 -6.10 15.57 21.69
CA LYS A 2 -6.02 16.00 20.27
C LYS A 2 -5.53 14.88 19.33
N TRP A 3 -4.70 13.98 19.81
CA TRP A 3 -4.02 12.95 19.01
C TRP A 3 -4.38 11.50 19.36
N LEU A 4 -5.00 11.28 20.49
CA LEU A 4 -5.41 9.97 20.98
C LEU A 4 -6.91 9.96 21.34
N PRO A 5 -7.58 8.83 21.17
CA PRO A 5 -7.10 7.58 20.55
C PRO A 5 -6.83 7.72 19.05
N LEU A 6 -5.90 6.93 18.52
CA LEU A 6 -5.61 6.88 17.07
C LEU A 6 -6.77 6.26 16.31
N GLU A 7 -7.03 6.74 15.09
CA GLU A 7 -8.02 6.10 14.21
C GLU A 7 -7.54 4.71 13.77
N ILE A 8 -6.29 4.61 13.32
CA ILE A 8 -5.69 3.36 12.86
C ILE A 8 -4.24 3.30 13.33
N TYR A 9 -3.83 2.12 13.79
CA TYR A 9 -2.46 1.81 14.15
C TYR A 9 -1.93 0.65 13.31
N PHE A 10 -0.84 0.89 12.57
CA PHE A 10 -0.21 -0.11 11.72
C PHE A 10 1.03 -0.72 12.38
N GLY A 11 1.24 -2.02 12.23
CA GLY A 11 2.45 -2.68 12.73
C GLY A 11 2.48 -4.17 12.41
N GLY A 12 3.67 -4.77 12.47
CA GLY A 12 3.84 -6.22 12.29
C GLY A 12 3.19 -7.03 13.41
N ALA A 13 2.74 -8.24 13.09
CA ALA A 13 2.13 -9.15 14.05
C ALA A 13 3.12 -9.56 15.18
N GLU A 14 4.42 -9.55 14.90
CA GLU A 14 5.48 -9.86 15.87
C GLU A 14 5.52 -8.90 17.07
N HIS A 15 4.98 -7.68 16.91
CA HIS A 15 4.91 -6.68 17.98
C HIS A 15 3.69 -6.84 18.90
N THR A 16 2.85 -7.87 18.68
CA THR A 16 1.61 -8.06 19.44
C THR A 16 1.87 -8.34 20.93
N LEU A 17 2.81 -9.23 21.25
CA LEU A 17 3.16 -9.60 22.62
C LEU A 17 4.05 -8.55 23.32
N GLY A 18 4.80 -7.76 22.58
CA GLY A 18 5.64 -6.70 23.13
C GLY A 18 4.92 -5.36 23.14
N HIS A 19 5.21 -4.54 22.15
CA HIS A 19 4.75 -3.16 22.05
C HIS A 19 3.22 -3.00 22.19
N THR A 20 2.42 -3.82 21.52
CA THR A 20 0.95 -3.67 21.54
C THR A 20 0.37 -3.99 22.90
N LEU A 21 0.82 -5.08 23.52
CA LEU A 21 0.35 -5.47 24.86
C LEU A 21 0.68 -4.39 25.88
N TYR A 22 1.91 -3.89 25.89
CA TYR A 22 2.32 -2.83 26.81
C TYR A 22 1.57 -1.53 26.56
N SER A 23 1.38 -1.11 25.31
CA SER A 23 0.63 0.10 24.98
C SER A 23 -0.81 0.02 25.48
N ARG A 24 -1.48 -1.13 25.34
CA ARG A 24 -2.83 -1.35 25.84
C ARG A 24 -2.86 -1.37 27.38
N PHE A 25 -1.90 -2.08 28.00
CA PHE A 25 -1.81 -2.16 29.45
C PHE A 25 -1.68 -0.77 30.08
N PHE A 26 -0.74 0.06 29.61
CA PHE A 26 -0.57 1.40 30.14
C PHE A 26 -1.78 2.31 29.82
N THR A 27 -2.39 2.19 28.67
CA THR A 27 -3.60 2.96 28.34
C THR A 27 -4.73 2.62 29.32
N LYS A 28 -4.99 1.34 29.57
CA LYS A 28 -6.02 0.91 30.53
C LYS A 28 -5.69 1.33 31.95
N PHE A 29 -4.43 1.20 32.37
CA PHE A 29 -4.00 1.69 33.68
C PHE A 29 -4.24 3.19 33.85
N PHE A 30 -3.87 4.02 32.88
CA PHE A 30 -4.12 5.46 32.93
C PHE A 30 -5.61 5.81 32.90
N PHE A 31 -6.42 5.03 32.21
CA PHE A 31 -7.85 5.17 32.23
C PHE A 31 -8.43 4.82 33.61
N ASP A 32 -8.02 3.72 34.23
CA ASP A 32 -8.47 3.26 35.55
C ASP A 32 -8.17 4.26 36.66
N ILE A 33 -7.02 4.93 36.60
CA ILE A 33 -6.67 5.99 37.57
C ILE A 33 -7.21 7.38 37.19
N GLY A 34 -8.04 7.49 36.14
CA GLY A 34 -8.70 8.73 35.74
C GLY A 34 -7.80 9.77 35.05
N LEU A 35 -6.59 9.38 34.60
CA LEU A 35 -5.65 10.29 33.96
C LEU A 35 -6.01 10.60 32.49
N ILE A 36 -6.67 9.66 31.82
CA ILE A 36 -7.16 9.78 30.43
C ILE A 36 -8.62 9.34 30.33
N SER A 37 -9.33 9.79 29.29
CA SER A 37 -10.76 9.55 29.08
C SER A 37 -11.08 8.40 28.11
N PHE A 38 -10.09 7.61 27.70
CA PHE A 38 -10.23 6.49 26.76
C PHE A 38 -9.43 5.30 27.27
N ASP A 39 -9.94 4.08 27.03
CA ASP A 39 -9.38 2.81 27.51
C ASP A 39 -8.57 2.05 26.45
N GLU A 40 -8.60 2.50 25.21
CA GLU A 40 -7.81 1.95 24.10
C GLU A 40 -7.05 3.07 23.38
N TYR A 41 -5.75 2.86 23.09
CA TYR A 41 -4.91 3.86 22.43
C TYR A 41 -5.20 4.02 20.94
N ALA A 42 -5.85 3.02 20.31
CA ALA A 42 -6.24 3.03 18.91
C ALA A 42 -7.60 2.35 18.71
N LYS A 43 -8.43 2.90 17.82
CA LYS A 43 -9.74 2.32 17.48
C LYS A 43 -9.61 1.05 16.64
N ARG A 44 -8.58 0.99 15.79
CA ARG A 44 -8.31 -0.14 14.89
C ARG A 44 -6.82 -0.39 14.79
N ARG A 45 -6.42 -1.66 14.89
CA ARG A 45 -5.06 -2.11 14.58
C ARG A 45 -5.07 -2.98 13.33
N ILE A 46 -4.10 -2.74 12.45
CA ILE A 46 -3.92 -3.50 11.22
C ILE A 46 -2.49 -4.04 11.20
N ASN A 47 -2.37 -5.35 11.06
CA ASN A 47 -1.08 -6.01 10.92
C ASN A 47 -0.72 -6.08 9.43
N HIS A 48 0.52 -5.73 9.12
CA HIS A 48 1.08 -5.98 7.80
C HIS A 48 1.77 -7.35 7.75
N GLY A 49 1.91 -7.89 6.56
CA GLY A 49 2.71 -9.08 6.31
C GLY A 49 4.22 -8.79 6.32
N ILE A 50 5.00 -9.78 5.97
CA ILE A 50 6.47 -9.69 5.99
C ILE A 50 7.00 -9.82 4.56
N VAL A 51 7.87 -8.88 4.15
CA VAL A 51 8.65 -9.02 2.93
C VAL A 51 9.85 -9.92 3.22
N LEU A 52 9.89 -11.04 2.54
CA LEU A 52 10.98 -12.01 2.67
C LEU A 52 12.14 -11.65 1.74
N GLY A 53 13.31 -12.19 2.01
CA GLY A 53 14.45 -12.12 1.11
C GLY A 53 14.20 -12.87 -0.22
N PRO A 54 15.10 -12.70 -1.21
CA PRO A 54 14.99 -13.41 -2.49
C PRO A 54 14.98 -14.94 -2.37
N ASP A 55 15.54 -15.44 -1.26
CA ASP A 55 15.58 -16.85 -0.87
C ASP A 55 14.26 -17.38 -0.26
N GLY A 56 13.25 -16.51 -0.09
CA GLY A 56 11.99 -16.86 0.54
C GLY A 56 12.01 -16.91 2.07
N GLU A 57 13.13 -16.54 2.68
CA GLU A 57 13.31 -16.53 4.13
C GLU A 57 13.22 -15.09 4.69
N LYS A 58 12.96 -14.99 6.01
CA LYS A 58 12.96 -13.67 6.67
C LYS A 58 14.32 -12.99 6.51
N MET A 59 14.30 -11.74 6.06
CA MET A 59 15.53 -10.96 5.88
C MET A 59 16.30 -10.81 7.19
N SER A 60 17.59 -11.11 7.14
CA SER A 60 18.51 -10.97 8.28
C SER A 60 19.91 -10.58 7.80
N LYS A 61 20.53 -9.62 8.50
CA LYS A 61 21.91 -9.20 8.20
C LYS A 61 22.89 -10.37 8.31
N SER A 62 22.68 -11.28 9.27
CA SER A 62 23.52 -12.46 9.47
C SER A 62 23.43 -13.49 8.35
N ARG A 63 22.31 -13.52 7.59
CA ARG A 63 22.12 -14.38 6.43
C ARG A 63 22.55 -13.75 5.11
N GLY A 64 22.77 -12.44 5.09
CA GLY A 64 23.15 -11.72 3.87
C GLY A 64 22.02 -11.63 2.82
N ASN A 65 20.76 -11.94 3.18
CA ASN A 65 19.62 -11.93 2.27
C ASN A 65 18.78 -10.64 2.34
N VAL A 66 19.36 -9.57 2.92
CA VAL A 66 18.69 -8.27 3.05
C VAL A 66 18.74 -7.54 1.72
N VAL A 67 17.58 -7.09 1.25
CA VAL A 67 17.49 -6.15 0.13
C VAL A 67 17.49 -4.73 0.68
N ASN A 68 18.45 -3.92 0.23
CA ASN A 68 18.55 -2.53 0.62
C ASN A 68 17.56 -1.69 -0.20
N PRO A 69 16.55 -1.03 0.41
CA PRO A 69 15.61 -0.18 -0.31
C PRO A 69 16.27 0.96 -1.08
N ASP A 70 17.38 1.52 -0.56
CA ASP A 70 18.07 2.64 -1.19
C ASP A 70 18.66 2.27 -2.55
N ASP A 71 19.12 1.03 -2.73
CA ASP A 71 19.65 0.56 -4.00
C ASP A 71 18.55 0.36 -5.04
N GLU A 72 17.38 -0.14 -4.61
CA GLU A 72 16.21 -0.25 -5.46
C GLU A 72 15.66 1.14 -5.85
N VAL A 73 15.65 2.09 -4.91
CA VAL A 73 15.23 3.48 -5.18
C VAL A 73 16.18 4.17 -6.16
N LYS A 74 17.50 3.96 -6.05
CA LYS A 74 18.47 4.50 -7.04
C LYS A 74 18.22 3.96 -8.44
N ARG A 75 17.79 2.70 -8.58
CA ARG A 75 17.54 2.05 -9.88
C ARG A 75 16.22 2.45 -10.52
N PHE A 76 15.15 2.52 -9.74
CA PHE A 76 13.79 2.61 -10.24
C PHE A 76 13.03 3.86 -9.80
N GLY A 77 13.55 4.63 -8.86
CA GLY A 77 12.87 5.76 -8.24
C GLY A 77 11.96 5.36 -7.08
N ALA A 78 11.74 6.28 -6.16
CA ALA A 78 10.95 6.04 -4.94
C ALA A 78 9.50 5.69 -5.23
N ASP A 79 8.87 6.35 -6.19
CA ASP A 79 7.45 6.11 -6.50
C ASP A 79 7.22 4.72 -7.09
N THR A 80 8.18 4.22 -7.89
CA THR A 80 8.13 2.83 -8.38
C THR A 80 8.16 1.83 -7.24
N ILE A 81 9.05 2.02 -6.26
CA ILE A 81 9.17 1.13 -5.12
C ILE A 81 7.88 1.18 -4.28
N ARG A 82 7.32 2.36 -4.04
CA ARG A 82 6.04 2.52 -3.31
C ARG A 82 4.88 1.82 -3.99
N ILE A 83 4.73 1.98 -5.30
CA ILE A 83 3.70 1.28 -6.08
C ILE A 83 3.94 -0.22 -6.09
N HIS A 84 5.21 -0.65 -6.24
CA HIS A 84 5.54 -2.07 -6.19
C HIS A 84 5.19 -2.70 -4.84
N MET A 85 5.54 -2.05 -3.73
CA MET A 85 5.18 -2.49 -2.38
C MET A 85 3.67 -2.59 -2.17
N ALA A 86 2.90 -1.67 -2.74
CA ALA A 86 1.44 -1.71 -2.68
C ALA A 86 0.83 -2.82 -3.55
N PHE A 87 1.51 -3.24 -4.62
CA PHE A 87 0.96 -4.11 -5.66
C PHE A 87 1.34 -5.59 -5.51
N PHE A 88 2.59 -5.90 -5.10
CA PHE A 88 3.14 -7.25 -5.27
C PHE A 88 2.50 -8.33 -4.39
N MET A 89 1.84 -7.93 -3.29
CA MET A 89 1.11 -8.84 -2.40
C MET A 89 -0.02 -8.13 -1.64
N PRO A 90 -1.00 -8.86 -1.08
CA PRO A 90 -1.95 -8.31 -0.13
C PRO A 90 -1.23 -7.70 1.08
N TYR A 91 -1.81 -6.64 1.68
CA TYR A 91 -1.17 -5.92 2.79
C TYR A 91 -0.80 -6.82 3.98
N GLU A 92 -1.63 -7.81 4.29
CA GLU A 92 -1.40 -8.81 5.36
C GLU A 92 -0.59 -10.02 4.88
N GLY A 93 -0.27 -10.07 3.58
CA GLY A 93 0.42 -11.19 2.95
C GLY A 93 1.90 -11.25 3.27
N THR A 94 2.50 -12.40 3.07
CA THR A 94 3.95 -12.62 3.17
C THR A 94 4.45 -13.11 1.84
N GLY A 95 5.55 -12.55 1.33
CA GLY A 95 6.09 -12.94 0.04
C GLY A 95 7.53 -12.50 -0.16
N PRO A 96 8.29 -13.20 -1.05
CA PRO A 96 9.68 -12.88 -1.32
C PRO A 96 9.80 -11.63 -2.20
N TRP A 97 10.82 -10.83 -1.90
CA TRP A 97 11.23 -9.73 -2.77
C TRP A 97 11.87 -10.27 -4.05
N VAL A 98 11.41 -9.79 -5.19
CA VAL A 98 11.94 -10.14 -6.51
C VAL A 98 12.22 -8.84 -7.27
N SER A 99 13.47 -8.39 -7.29
CA SER A 99 13.87 -7.10 -7.88
C SER A 99 13.52 -6.97 -9.37
N GLU A 100 13.51 -8.09 -10.11
CA GLU A 100 13.13 -8.11 -11.53
C GLU A 100 11.68 -7.71 -11.76
N ARG A 101 10.80 -8.02 -10.81
CA ARG A 101 9.36 -7.68 -10.88
C ARG A 101 9.10 -6.20 -10.69
N VAL A 102 10.00 -5.46 -10.07
CA VAL A 102 9.91 -3.99 -9.88
C VAL A 102 9.80 -3.27 -11.22
N SER A 103 10.47 -3.78 -12.26
CA SER A 103 10.42 -3.23 -13.62
C SER A 103 9.00 -3.13 -14.18
N GLY A 104 8.09 -4.01 -13.76
CA GLY A 104 6.66 -3.95 -14.14
C GLY A 104 5.98 -2.70 -13.61
N SER A 105 6.21 -2.38 -12.35
CA SER A 105 5.67 -1.16 -11.71
C SER A 105 6.30 0.12 -12.31
N TYR A 106 7.60 0.09 -12.63
CA TYR A 106 8.27 1.18 -13.31
C TYR A 106 7.64 1.48 -14.69
N ARG A 107 7.46 0.44 -15.52
CA ARG A 107 6.80 0.59 -16.84
C ARG A 107 5.36 1.09 -16.72
N PHE A 108 4.64 0.66 -15.69
CA PHE A 108 3.29 1.18 -15.43
C PHE A 108 3.32 2.69 -15.20
N LEU A 109 4.19 3.19 -14.31
CA LEU A 109 4.31 4.62 -14.03
C LEU A 109 4.78 5.42 -15.26
N GLN A 110 5.73 4.89 -16.04
CA GLN A 110 6.13 5.54 -17.29
C GLN A 110 4.98 5.66 -18.29
N ARG A 111 4.15 4.62 -18.42
CA ARG A 111 2.96 4.67 -19.29
C ARG A 111 1.93 5.68 -18.79
N VAL A 112 1.73 5.78 -17.46
CA VAL A 112 0.86 6.81 -16.88
C VAL A 112 1.39 8.21 -17.21
N TRP A 113 2.69 8.41 -17.05
CA TRP A 113 3.33 9.70 -17.39
C TRP A 113 3.18 10.07 -18.86
N ASN A 114 3.49 9.15 -19.74
CA ASN A 114 3.38 9.37 -21.19
C ASN A 114 1.92 9.56 -21.66
N LEU A 115 0.94 9.03 -20.90
CA LEU A 115 -0.47 9.26 -21.21
C LEU A 115 -0.84 10.75 -21.05
N GLN A 116 -0.20 11.45 -20.10
CA GLN A 116 -0.44 12.89 -19.89
C GLN A 116 -0.09 13.71 -21.13
N ASP A 117 0.95 13.35 -21.86
CA ASP A 117 1.38 14.06 -23.06
C ASP A 117 0.39 13.87 -24.25
N ASN A 118 -0.42 12.81 -24.19
CA ASN A 118 -1.42 12.47 -25.21
C ASN A 118 -2.85 12.91 -24.83
N ILE A 119 -3.07 13.36 -23.61
CA ILE A 119 -4.36 13.89 -23.16
C ILE A 119 -4.38 15.40 -23.46
N ASP A 120 -4.73 15.75 -24.68
CA ASP A 120 -5.15 17.13 -24.99
C ASP A 120 -6.38 17.49 -24.17
N SER A 121 -6.45 18.75 -23.75
CA SER A 121 -7.51 19.31 -22.89
C SER A 121 -8.95 19.14 -23.42
N GLY A 122 -9.12 18.58 -24.63
CA GLY A 122 -10.40 18.21 -25.23
C GLY A 122 -10.76 16.72 -25.16
N SER A 123 -9.89 15.84 -24.66
CA SER A 123 -10.09 14.38 -24.74
C SER A 123 -11.27 13.84 -23.92
N LEU A 124 -11.71 14.55 -22.89
CA LEU A 124 -12.94 14.21 -22.17
C LEU A 124 -14.20 14.37 -23.03
N ALA A 125 -14.18 15.28 -24.02
CA ALA A 125 -15.31 15.51 -24.96
C ALA A 125 -15.51 14.33 -25.92
N GLY A 126 -14.51 13.46 -26.12
CA GLY A 126 -14.58 12.29 -26.99
C GLY A 126 -14.92 10.97 -26.28
N MET A 127 -15.16 11.00 -24.97
CA MET A 127 -15.46 9.76 -24.22
C MET A 127 -16.86 9.24 -24.58
N THR A 128 -16.92 7.97 -24.93
CA THR A 128 -18.19 7.25 -25.13
C THR A 128 -18.86 6.91 -23.81
N VAL A 129 -20.16 6.60 -23.85
CA VAL A 129 -20.90 6.10 -22.68
C VAL A 129 -20.23 4.88 -22.05
N ASN A 130 -19.63 4.01 -22.87
CA ASN A 130 -18.91 2.84 -22.40
C ASN A 130 -17.62 3.23 -21.67
N ASP A 131 -16.89 4.24 -22.12
CA ASP A 131 -15.68 4.74 -21.46
C ASP A 131 -16.01 5.29 -20.06
N LEU A 132 -17.06 6.09 -19.99
CA LEU A 132 -17.55 6.63 -18.72
C LEU A 132 -17.96 5.49 -17.74
N LYS A 133 -18.65 4.46 -18.24
CA LYS A 133 -19.03 3.31 -17.45
C LYS A 133 -17.82 2.58 -16.87
N ILE A 134 -16.79 2.33 -17.68
CA ILE A 134 -15.57 1.64 -17.25
C ILE A 134 -14.80 2.53 -16.24
N MET A 135 -14.66 3.82 -16.55
CA MET A 135 -14.03 4.80 -15.66
C MET A 135 -14.69 4.81 -14.27
N HIS A 136 -16.01 4.96 -14.21
CA HIS A 136 -16.73 4.99 -12.93
C HIS A 136 -16.65 3.67 -12.18
N LYS A 137 -16.66 2.52 -12.88
CA LYS A 137 -16.43 1.21 -12.29
C LYS A 137 -15.05 1.12 -11.65
N THR A 138 -14.02 1.63 -12.34
CA THR A 138 -12.64 1.66 -11.83
C THR A 138 -12.53 2.58 -10.62
N ILE A 139 -13.09 3.80 -10.69
CA ILE A 139 -13.11 4.74 -9.55
C ILE A 139 -13.74 4.08 -8.33
N LYS A 140 -14.93 3.49 -8.48
CA LYS A 140 -15.61 2.79 -7.39
C LYS A 140 -14.74 1.69 -6.79
N LYS A 141 -14.19 0.81 -7.64
CA LYS A 141 -13.35 -0.31 -7.22
C LYS A 141 -12.11 0.16 -6.46
N VAL A 142 -11.39 1.14 -6.99
CA VAL A 142 -10.19 1.70 -6.34
C VAL A 142 -10.53 2.34 -5.00
N THR A 143 -11.64 3.09 -4.92
CA THR A 143 -12.09 3.72 -3.67
C THR A 143 -12.40 2.69 -2.59
N GLU A 144 -13.14 1.64 -2.93
CA GLU A 144 -13.49 0.56 -2.00
C GLU A 144 -12.25 -0.23 -1.56
N ASP A 145 -11.36 -0.54 -2.49
CA ASP A 145 -10.14 -1.30 -2.20
C ASP A 145 -9.15 -0.51 -1.33
N VAL A 146 -8.95 0.78 -1.60
CA VAL A 146 -8.10 1.66 -0.77
C VAL A 146 -8.70 1.79 0.64
N GLY A 147 -10.01 2.00 0.75
CA GLY A 147 -10.70 2.05 2.04
C GLY A 147 -10.60 0.74 2.84
N SER A 148 -10.44 -0.39 2.15
CA SER A 148 -10.30 -1.73 2.73
C SER A 148 -8.85 -2.21 2.81
N ILE A 149 -7.87 -1.35 2.49
CA ILE A 149 -6.41 -1.66 2.49
C ILE A 149 -6.04 -2.80 1.52
N LYS A 150 -6.81 -2.94 0.45
CA LYS A 150 -6.56 -3.88 -0.66
C LYS A 150 -5.78 -3.18 -1.77
N PHE A 151 -4.61 -2.66 -1.44
CA PHE A 151 -3.82 -1.84 -2.37
C PHE A 151 -3.42 -2.60 -3.64
N ASN A 152 -3.14 -3.90 -3.54
CA ASN A 152 -2.78 -4.73 -4.68
C ASN A 152 -3.88 -4.80 -5.74
N THR A 153 -5.14 -4.94 -5.33
CA THR A 153 -6.28 -4.96 -6.27
C THR A 153 -6.63 -3.57 -6.77
N ALA A 154 -6.44 -2.52 -5.96
CA ALA A 154 -6.57 -1.13 -6.41
C ALA A 154 -5.57 -0.81 -7.54
N VAL A 155 -4.29 -1.14 -7.35
CA VAL A 155 -3.25 -0.95 -8.39
C VAL A 155 -3.54 -1.79 -9.62
N ALA A 156 -3.96 -3.04 -9.47
CA ALA A 156 -4.37 -3.88 -10.61
C ALA A 156 -5.49 -3.23 -11.43
N SER A 157 -6.51 -2.68 -10.77
CA SER A 157 -7.63 -2.00 -11.45
C SER A 157 -7.18 -0.74 -12.20
N LEU A 158 -6.18 -0.01 -11.67
CA LEU A 158 -5.57 1.14 -12.38
C LEU A 158 -4.76 0.68 -13.59
N MET A 159 -4.04 -0.45 -13.50
CA MET A 159 -3.31 -1.03 -14.64
C MET A 159 -4.27 -1.50 -15.75
N GLU A 160 -5.40 -2.11 -15.39
CA GLU A 160 -6.45 -2.50 -16.35
C GLU A 160 -7.05 -1.27 -17.05
N TRP A 161 -7.33 -0.21 -16.29
CA TRP A 161 -7.81 1.04 -16.84
C TRP A 161 -6.80 1.69 -17.80
N LEU A 162 -5.52 1.73 -17.44
CA LEU A 162 -4.46 2.21 -18.30
C LEU A 162 -4.36 1.39 -19.60
N ASN A 163 -4.46 0.06 -19.51
CA ASN A 163 -4.45 -0.81 -20.69
C ASN A 163 -5.63 -0.51 -21.60
N TYR A 164 -6.82 -0.29 -21.04
CA TYR A 164 -7.99 0.10 -21.81
C TYR A 164 -7.79 1.43 -22.54
N LEU A 165 -7.26 2.45 -21.86
CA LEU A 165 -6.98 3.76 -22.47
C LEU A 165 -5.91 3.68 -23.56
N SER A 166 -4.87 2.87 -23.38
CA SER A 166 -3.78 2.72 -24.34
C SER A 166 -4.15 1.91 -25.58
N ALA A 167 -5.29 1.21 -25.59
CA ALA A 167 -5.79 0.46 -26.73
C ALA A 167 -6.69 1.28 -27.67
N LYS A 168 -6.93 2.54 -27.35
CA LYS A 168 -7.69 3.52 -28.12
C LYS A 168 -6.78 4.49 -28.85
#